data_b5c6e9c8f3a933df57864ccd79b5f511
#
_entry.id   b5c6e9c8f3a933df57864ccd79b5f511
#
_cell.length_a   1.000
_cell.length_b   1.000
_cell.length_c   1.000
_cell.angle_alpha   90.00
_cell.angle_beta   90.00
_cell.angle_gamma   90.00
#
_symmetry.space_group_name_H-M   'P 1'
#
loop_
_entity.id
_entity.type
_entity.pdbx_description
1 polymer ?
#
loop_
_entity_poly.entity_id
_entity_poly.type
_entity_poly.pdbx_seq_one_letter_code
_entity_poly.pdbx_strand_id
1 'polypeptide(L)'
;MPVAAMLANHKVIDVLSGGTGSFSHGQTYQGHPVACRAAAEVQRIIQEEDLVANVRKQGALLGKLLHEKVATHWAVGSVRGKGLFWGIEFVADKATKEPFDSKRAIAMGVHELGMFDLDLDQQLPLTIL
;
A
#
# COMPACT_ATOMS: atom_id res chain seq x y z
N MET A 1 -7.54 13.82 -3.71
CA MET A 1 -7.01 14.70 -2.66
C MET A 1 -6.29 13.85 -1.62
N PRO A 2 -5.05 14.17 -1.23
CA PRO A 2 -4.37 13.47 -0.15
C PRO A 2 -5.14 13.66 1.17
N VAL A 3 -5.33 12.58 1.90
CA VAL A 3 -5.97 12.60 3.23
C VAL A 3 -5.32 11.52 4.10
N ALA A 4 -5.14 11.83 5.36
CA ALA A 4 -4.71 10.89 6.37
C ALA A 4 -5.59 11.05 7.61
N ALA A 5 -5.75 9.97 8.37
CA ALA A 5 -6.49 9.99 9.62
C ALA A 5 -5.72 9.23 10.70
N MET A 6 -5.81 9.71 11.92
CA MET A 6 -5.31 9.03 13.11
C MET A 6 -6.50 8.63 13.98
N LEU A 7 -6.56 7.35 14.33
CA LEU A 7 -7.58 6.82 15.21
C LEU A 7 -6.93 6.42 16.53
N ALA A 8 -7.51 6.86 17.63
CA ALA A 8 -7.05 6.52 18.97
C ALA A 8 -8.20 5.92 19.79
N ASN A 9 -7.90 4.92 20.60
CA ASN A 9 -8.85 4.34 21.53
C ASN A 9 -8.91 5.12 22.86
N HIS A 10 -9.91 4.83 23.69
CA HIS A 10 -10.11 5.52 24.96
C HIS A 10 -8.88 5.49 25.88
N LYS A 11 -8.13 4.39 25.91
CA LYS A 11 -6.92 4.30 26.75
C LYS A 11 -5.88 5.38 26.44
N VAL A 12 -5.72 5.70 25.14
CA VAL A 12 -4.81 6.76 24.70
C VAL A 12 -5.40 8.13 25.05
N ILE A 13 -6.69 8.32 24.79
CA ILE A 13 -7.39 9.58 25.07
C ILE A 13 -7.40 9.89 26.56
N ASP A 14 -7.66 8.90 27.41
CA ASP A 14 -7.69 9.07 28.88
C ASP A 14 -6.33 9.50 29.43
N VAL A 15 -5.23 8.93 28.92
CA VAL A 15 -3.88 9.34 29.30
C VAL A 15 -3.58 10.78 28.90
N LEU A 16 -3.95 11.17 27.68
CA LEU A 16 -3.77 12.53 27.20
C LEU A 16 -4.60 13.53 28.02
N SER A 17 -5.84 13.21 28.31
CA SER A 17 -6.77 14.06 29.06
C SER A 17 -6.38 14.18 30.53
N GLY A 18 -5.88 13.09 31.13
CA GLY A 18 -5.36 13.08 32.51
C GLY A 18 -4.00 13.76 32.66
N GLY A 19 -3.27 13.98 31.57
CA GLY A 19 -2.01 14.70 31.55
C GLY A 19 -2.20 16.19 31.21
N THR A 20 -1.56 16.66 30.15
CA THR A 20 -1.63 18.07 29.71
C THR A 20 -2.97 18.45 29.08
N GLY A 21 -3.79 17.48 28.71
CA GLY A 21 -5.02 17.68 27.94
C GLY A 21 -4.78 18.13 26.50
N SER A 22 -3.54 18.16 26.05
CA SER A 22 -3.14 18.66 24.74
C SER A 22 -2.50 17.57 23.89
N PHE A 23 -2.97 17.44 22.66
CA PHE A 23 -2.31 16.65 21.63
C PHE A 23 -1.45 17.59 20.77
N SER A 24 -0.15 17.65 21.09
CA SER A 24 0.81 18.57 20.44
C SER A 24 1.23 18.09 19.05
N HIS A 25 0.28 17.72 18.22
CA HIS A 25 0.51 17.31 16.84
C HIS A 25 -0.63 17.78 15.94
N GLY A 26 -0.29 18.33 14.80
CA GLY A 26 -1.27 18.80 13.84
C GLY A 26 -0.62 19.20 12.52
N GLN A 27 -1.46 19.43 11.52
CA GLN A 27 -1.06 19.91 10.20
C GLN A 27 -1.92 21.10 9.80
N THR A 28 -1.35 22.02 9.03
CA THR A 28 -2.04 23.23 8.56
C THR A 28 -3.37 22.92 7.83
N TYR A 29 -3.42 21.81 7.10
CA TYR A 29 -4.61 21.38 6.36
C TYR A 29 -5.55 20.45 7.15
N GLN A 30 -5.31 20.28 8.45
CA GLN A 30 -6.17 19.47 9.30
C GLN A 30 -7.62 20.00 9.27
N GLY A 31 -8.59 19.08 9.12
CA GLY A 31 -10.00 19.43 9.07
C GLY A 31 -10.45 20.10 7.77
N HIS A 32 -9.64 20.05 6.69
CA HIS A 32 -10.02 20.63 5.41
C HIS A 32 -11.34 20.03 4.90
N PRO A 33 -12.44 20.83 4.75
CA PRO A 33 -13.78 20.28 4.58
C PRO A 33 -13.95 19.46 3.29
N VAL A 34 -13.34 19.90 2.19
CA VAL A 34 -13.42 19.17 0.90
C VAL A 34 -12.67 17.85 0.98
N ALA A 35 -11.50 17.80 1.62
CA ALA A 35 -10.75 16.56 1.82
C ALA A 35 -11.51 15.59 2.72
N CYS A 36 -12.10 16.08 3.80
CA CYS A 36 -12.92 15.27 4.70
C CYS A 36 -14.17 14.70 3.99
N ARG A 37 -14.84 15.50 3.16
CA ARG A 37 -16.00 15.04 2.39
C ARG A 37 -15.61 14.00 1.34
N ALA A 38 -14.50 14.20 0.64
CA ALA A 38 -13.98 13.21 -0.32
C ALA A 38 -13.63 11.90 0.39
N ALA A 39 -12.96 11.96 1.55
CA ALA A 39 -12.66 10.76 2.34
C ALA A 39 -13.92 10.03 2.81
N ALA A 40 -14.94 10.76 3.26
CA ALA A 40 -16.22 10.18 3.68
C ALA A 40 -16.91 9.46 2.52
N GLU A 41 -16.87 10.03 1.31
CA GLU A 41 -17.44 9.40 0.11
C GLU A 41 -16.69 8.12 -0.27
N VAL A 42 -15.37 8.12 -0.22
CA VAL A 42 -14.57 6.90 -0.44
C VAL A 42 -14.95 5.79 0.58
N GLN A 43 -15.11 6.15 1.86
CA GLN A 43 -15.54 5.17 2.88
C GLN A 43 -16.94 4.61 2.59
N ARG A 44 -17.87 5.43 2.10
CA ARG A 44 -19.20 4.99 1.69
C ARG A 44 -19.11 3.95 0.56
N ILE A 45 -18.34 4.24 -0.49
CA ILE A 45 -18.13 3.33 -1.63
C ILE A 45 -17.51 2.01 -1.17
N ILE A 46 -16.48 2.06 -0.33
CA ILE A 46 -15.83 0.86 0.22
C ILE A 46 -16.84 -0.05 0.92
N GLN A 47 -17.77 0.54 1.67
CA GLN A 47 -18.81 -0.21 2.39
C GLN A 47 -19.90 -0.74 1.46
N GLU A 48 -20.43 0.10 0.57
CA GLU A 48 -21.54 -0.27 -0.32
C GLU A 48 -21.15 -1.34 -1.34
N GLU A 49 -19.91 -1.29 -1.85
CA GLU A 49 -19.42 -2.27 -2.82
C GLU A 49 -18.68 -3.46 -2.18
N ASP A 50 -18.66 -3.53 -0.84
CA ASP A 50 -17.95 -4.57 -0.07
C ASP A 50 -16.50 -4.81 -0.55
N LEU A 51 -15.79 -3.71 -0.82
CA LEU A 51 -14.45 -3.76 -1.40
C LEU A 51 -13.44 -4.50 -0.50
N VAL A 52 -13.65 -4.50 0.82
CA VAL A 52 -12.78 -5.21 1.76
C VAL A 52 -12.89 -6.73 1.59
N ALA A 53 -14.07 -7.27 1.32
CA ALA A 53 -14.24 -8.69 1.02
C ALA A 53 -13.58 -9.06 -0.31
N ASN A 54 -13.73 -8.21 -1.33
CA ASN A 54 -13.02 -8.39 -2.60
C ASN A 54 -11.50 -8.38 -2.42
N VAL A 55 -10.95 -7.44 -1.64
CA VAL A 55 -9.51 -7.38 -1.31
C VAL A 55 -9.04 -8.67 -0.62
N ARG A 56 -9.82 -9.24 0.28
CA ARG A 56 -9.48 -10.52 0.93
C ARG A 56 -9.39 -11.66 -0.09
N LYS A 57 -10.37 -11.76 -0.97
CA LYS A 57 -10.44 -12.79 -2.02
C LYS A 57 -9.30 -12.66 -3.02
N GLN A 58 -9.14 -11.49 -3.61
CA GLN A 58 -8.10 -11.24 -4.63
C GLN A 58 -6.70 -11.25 -4.01
N GLY A 59 -6.56 -10.75 -2.79
CA GLY A 59 -5.30 -10.74 -2.07
C GLY A 59 -4.79 -12.15 -1.72
N ALA A 60 -5.70 -13.07 -1.39
CA ALA A 60 -5.33 -14.48 -1.19
C ALA A 60 -4.81 -15.11 -2.48
N LEU A 61 -5.45 -14.85 -3.62
CA LEU A 61 -4.99 -15.31 -4.93
C LEU A 61 -3.65 -14.69 -5.30
N LEU A 62 -3.52 -13.36 -5.17
CA LEU A 62 -2.29 -12.64 -5.48
C LEU A 62 -1.12 -13.15 -4.62
N GLY A 63 -1.34 -13.29 -3.31
CA GLY A 63 -0.33 -13.80 -2.41
C GLY A 63 0.15 -15.20 -2.79
N LYS A 64 -0.79 -16.10 -3.12
CA LYS A 64 -0.46 -17.43 -3.62
C LYS A 64 0.42 -17.38 -4.87
N LEU A 65 0.00 -16.62 -5.88
CA LEU A 65 0.73 -16.48 -7.15
C LEU A 65 2.12 -15.86 -6.95
N LEU A 66 2.23 -14.84 -6.12
CA LEU A 66 3.53 -14.22 -5.81
C LEU A 66 4.49 -15.22 -5.16
N HIS A 67 4.02 -16.05 -4.23
CA HIS A 67 4.87 -17.06 -3.59
C HIS A 67 5.22 -18.21 -4.55
N GLU A 68 4.30 -18.64 -5.38
CA GLU A 68 4.54 -19.75 -6.31
C GLU A 68 5.39 -19.34 -7.53
N LYS A 69 5.20 -18.12 -8.05
CA LYS A 69 5.82 -17.70 -9.31
C LYS A 69 7.01 -16.76 -9.13
N VAL A 70 6.96 -15.88 -8.13
CA VAL A 70 7.92 -14.79 -7.96
C VAL A 70 8.94 -15.10 -6.86
N ALA A 71 8.49 -15.59 -5.70
CA ALA A 71 9.38 -15.84 -4.57
C ALA A 71 10.46 -16.91 -4.85
N THR A 72 10.24 -17.78 -5.82
CA THR A 72 11.20 -18.81 -6.25
C THR A 72 12.36 -18.25 -7.06
N HIS A 73 12.21 -17.05 -7.64
CA HIS A 73 13.23 -16.45 -8.49
C HIS A 73 14.50 -16.14 -7.68
N TRP A 74 15.67 -16.36 -8.28
CA TRP A 74 16.97 -16.21 -7.60
C TRP A 74 17.23 -14.79 -7.06
N ALA A 75 16.76 -13.75 -7.79
CA ALA A 75 16.93 -12.36 -7.42
C ALA A 75 15.88 -11.83 -6.43
N VAL A 76 14.98 -12.69 -5.93
CA VAL A 76 13.95 -12.31 -4.96
C VAL A 76 14.32 -12.77 -3.57
N GLY A 77 14.65 -11.84 -2.70
CA GLY A 77 15.03 -12.07 -1.32
C GLY A 77 13.86 -12.34 -0.40
N SER A 78 12.75 -11.60 -0.57
CA SER A 78 11.51 -11.83 0.16
C SER A 78 10.29 -11.30 -0.59
N VAL A 79 9.13 -11.88 -0.27
CA VAL A 79 7.80 -11.41 -0.69
C VAL A 79 6.97 -11.26 0.55
N ARG A 80 6.45 -10.06 0.82
CA ARG A 80 5.73 -9.72 2.06
C ARG A 80 4.51 -8.89 1.72
N GLY A 81 3.38 -9.16 2.36
CA GLY A 81 2.21 -8.33 2.16
C GLY A 81 0.95 -8.85 2.81
N LYS A 82 -0.13 -8.09 2.62
CA LYS A 82 -1.47 -8.44 3.08
C LYS A 82 -2.52 -7.81 2.17
N GLY A 83 -3.57 -8.54 1.87
CA GLY A 83 -4.58 -8.08 0.92
C GLY A 83 -3.95 -7.85 -0.46
N LEU A 84 -4.13 -6.68 -1.03
CA LEU A 84 -3.53 -6.30 -2.32
C LEU A 84 -2.26 -5.44 -2.17
N PHE A 85 -1.75 -5.27 -0.95
CA PHE A 85 -0.55 -4.49 -0.68
C PHE A 85 0.64 -5.44 -0.44
N TRP A 86 1.54 -5.56 -1.42
CA TRP A 86 2.66 -6.47 -1.42
C TRP A 86 3.98 -5.76 -1.72
N GLY A 87 5.05 -6.22 -1.08
CA GLY A 87 6.42 -5.79 -1.34
C GLY A 87 7.26 -6.98 -1.80
N ILE A 88 8.05 -6.77 -2.84
CA ILE A 88 9.03 -7.71 -3.35
C ILE A 88 10.40 -7.09 -3.16
N GLU A 89 11.27 -7.81 -2.46
CA GLU A 89 12.65 -7.39 -2.21
C GLU A 89 13.57 -8.05 -3.22
N PHE A 90 14.29 -7.24 -3.99
CA PHE A 90 15.29 -7.73 -4.94
C PHE A 90 16.67 -7.74 -4.29
N VAL A 91 17.39 -8.86 -4.45
CA VAL A 91 18.71 -9.09 -3.85
C VAL A 91 19.67 -9.70 -4.87
N ALA A 92 20.96 -9.35 -4.76
CA ALA A 92 22.02 -9.92 -5.57
C ALA A 92 22.35 -11.36 -5.10
N ASP A 93 22.25 -11.59 -3.79
CA ASP A 93 22.42 -12.91 -3.18
C ASP A 93 21.27 -13.20 -2.22
N LYS A 94 20.59 -14.31 -2.46
CA LYS A 94 19.41 -14.72 -1.68
C LYS A 94 19.75 -15.23 -0.28
N ALA A 95 20.94 -15.81 -0.10
CA ALA A 95 21.35 -16.38 1.17
C ALA A 95 21.81 -15.30 2.15
N THR A 96 22.59 -14.34 1.68
CA THR A 96 23.11 -13.23 2.49
C THR A 96 22.19 -12.03 2.54
N LYS A 97 21.21 -11.97 1.62
CA LYS A 97 20.34 -10.78 1.41
C LYS A 97 21.11 -9.56 0.94
N GLU A 98 22.27 -9.76 0.31
CA GLU A 98 23.05 -8.66 -0.23
C GLU A 98 22.24 -7.92 -1.31
N PRO A 99 22.09 -6.60 -1.22
CA PRO A 99 21.35 -5.82 -2.21
C PRO A 99 22.13 -5.72 -3.52
N PHE A 100 21.42 -5.51 -4.61
CA PHE A 100 22.06 -5.09 -5.87
C PHE A 100 22.73 -3.73 -5.72
N ASP A 101 23.79 -3.48 -6.50
CA ASP A 101 24.35 -2.14 -6.64
C ASP A 101 23.22 -1.17 -7.04
N SER A 102 23.09 -0.09 -6.27
CA SER A 102 22.03 0.92 -6.48
C SER A 102 22.03 1.53 -7.88
N LYS A 103 23.20 1.59 -8.55
CA LYS A 103 23.32 2.06 -9.93
C LYS A 103 22.57 1.21 -10.95
N ARG A 104 22.28 -0.04 -10.62
CA ARG A 104 21.52 -0.95 -11.49
C ARG A 104 20.03 -0.66 -11.52
N ALA A 105 19.50 0.10 -10.56
CA ALA A 105 18.10 0.52 -10.48
C ALA A 105 17.08 -0.62 -10.77
N ILE A 106 17.33 -1.83 -10.24
CA ILE A 106 16.58 -3.06 -10.59
C ILE A 106 15.08 -2.89 -10.40
N ALA A 107 14.66 -2.29 -9.27
CA ALA A 107 13.23 -2.10 -9.00
C ALA A 107 12.57 -1.17 -10.04
N MET A 108 13.28 -0.12 -10.48
CA MET A 108 12.79 0.77 -11.53
C MET A 108 12.71 0.05 -12.87
N GLY A 109 13.73 -0.73 -13.24
CA GLY A 109 13.71 -1.52 -14.47
C GLY A 109 12.57 -2.54 -14.51
N VAL A 110 12.28 -3.22 -13.41
CA VAL A 110 11.12 -4.12 -13.32
C VAL A 110 9.79 -3.35 -13.45
N HIS A 111 9.71 -2.16 -12.85
CA HIS A 111 8.54 -1.29 -12.98
C HIS A 111 8.33 -0.85 -14.44
N GLU A 112 9.38 -0.36 -15.09
CA GLU A 112 9.32 0.09 -16.49
C GLU A 112 8.91 -1.05 -17.43
N LEU A 113 9.53 -2.22 -17.32
CA LEU A 113 9.15 -3.39 -18.12
C LEU A 113 7.69 -3.80 -17.86
N GLY A 114 7.22 -3.77 -16.60
CA GLY A 114 5.84 -4.08 -16.25
C GLY A 114 4.83 -3.09 -16.83
N MET A 115 5.21 -1.83 -16.98
CA MET A 115 4.33 -0.77 -17.51
C MET A 115 4.28 -0.73 -19.05
N PHE A 116 5.41 -0.99 -19.72
CA PHE A 116 5.53 -0.78 -21.15
C PHE A 116 5.52 -2.08 -21.97
N ASP A 117 6.12 -3.16 -21.48
CA ASP A 117 6.22 -4.41 -22.24
C ASP A 117 4.99 -5.33 -22.11
N LEU A 118 4.18 -5.15 -21.07
CA LEU A 118 2.96 -5.95 -20.87
C LEU A 118 1.71 -5.37 -21.53
N ASP A 119 1.86 -4.30 -22.32
CA ASP A 119 0.76 -3.63 -23.03
C ASP A 119 -0.44 -3.33 -22.11
N LEU A 120 -0.16 -3.06 -20.85
CA LEU A 120 -1.17 -2.79 -19.81
C LEU A 120 -2.00 -1.55 -20.14
N ASP A 121 -1.45 -0.64 -20.95
CA ASP A 121 -2.15 0.54 -21.46
C ASP A 121 -3.32 0.20 -22.38
N GLN A 122 -3.31 -0.97 -23.01
CA GLN A 122 -4.36 -1.43 -23.92
C GLN A 122 -5.48 -2.18 -23.18
N GLN A 123 -5.21 -2.73 -21.99
CA GLN A 123 -6.14 -3.60 -21.28
C GLN A 123 -6.84 -2.94 -20.08
N LEU A 124 -6.34 -1.81 -19.61
CA LEU A 124 -6.98 -1.02 -18.56
C LEU A 124 -7.47 0.28 -19.17
N PRO A 125 -8.79 0.45 -19.39
CA PRO A 125 -9.28 1.78 -19.65
C PRO A 125 -8.92 2.64 -18.43
N LEU A 126 -8.05 3.62 -18.65
CA LEU A 126 -7.76 4.69 -17.68
C LEU A 126 -9.04 5.53 -17.48
N THR A 127 -10.04 4.91 -16.88
CA THR A 127 -11.26 5.57 -16.44
C THR A 127 -11.35 5.40 -14.92
N ILE A 128 -10.28 5.81 -14.24
CA ILE A 128 -10.35 6.13 -12.81
C ILE A 128 -9.64 7.49 -12.66
N LEU A 129 -10.38 8.52 -12.96
CA LEU A 129 -10.18 9.84 -12.38
C LEU A 129 -11.23 10.04 -11.32
#